data_b24001cdddd1767ce656ff983a7e95d1
#
_entry.id   b24001cdddd1767ce656ff983a7e95d1
#
_cell.length_a   1.000
_cell.length_b   1.000
_cell.length_c   1.000
_cell.angle_alpha   90.00
_cell.angle_beta   90.00
_cell.angle_gamma   90.00
#
_symmetry.space_group_name_H-M   'P 1'
#
loop_
_entity.id
_entity.type
_entity.pdbx_description
1 polymer ?
#
loop_
_entity_poly.entity_id
_entity_poly.type
_entity_poly.pdbx_seq_one_letter_code
_entity_poly.pdbx_strand_id
1 'polypeptide(L)'
;STEDEANTFEIRKKAGMVFQNPDNQMVATIIEDDIAFGPENIGIEREDIIRRVDEALEAVGMSEFRRRTASKLSGGQKQRVAIAGVLAMEPQILILDESTSMLDPNGRKEIMDIALKLNKQGITVINITHNMEEAAIASRVIVLRKGRIAMDGTPKEVFASGQLEACGLTLPPVTQLSRALMDVGFEFDGVVTSEQELVEGICRVLK
;
A
#
# COMPACT_ATOMS: atom_id res chain seq x y z
N SER A 1 -14.43 -11.57 17.97
CA SER A 1 -13.08 -11.48 18.53
C SER A 1 -12.12 -12.33 17.69
N THR A 2 -10.89 -11.93 17.55
CA THR A 2 -9.82 -12.72 16.92
C THR A 2 -9.32 -13.88 17.80
N GLU A 3 -9.83 -13.97 19.04
CA GLU A 3 -9.54 -15.05 19.99
C GLU A 3 -10.36 -16.33 19.70
N ASP A 4 -11.40 -16.22 18.87
CA ASP A 4 -12.22 -17.34 18.45
C ASP A 4 -11.68 -17.90 17.11
N GLU A 5 -11.28 -19.17 17.06
CA GLU A 5 -10.67 -19.81 15.89
C GLU A 5 -11.59 -19.76 14.65
N ALA A 6 -12.91 -19.96 14.83
CA ALA A 6 -13.87 -19.90 13.73
C ALA A 6 -13.93 -18.48 13.13
N ASN A 7 -13.93 -17.45 13.96
CA ASN A 7 -13.89 -16.07 13.52
C ASN A 7 -12.55 -15.70 12.85
N THR A 8 -11.45 -16.28 13.34
CA THR A 8 -10.12 -16.05 12.76
C THR A 8 -10.04 -16.56 11.32
N PHE A 9 -10.60 -17.73 11.03
CA PHE A 9 -10.64 -18.28 9.68
C PHE A 9 -11.46 -17.39 8.73
N GLU A 10 -12.65 -16.96 9.13
CA GLU A 10 -13.50 -16.07 8.33
C GLU A 10 -12.85 -14.67 8.13
N ILE A 11 -12.13 -14.17 9.12
CA ILE A 11 -11.39 -12.90 8.98
C ILE A 11 -10.26 -13.05 7.96
N ARG A 12 -9.49 -14.15 8.03
CA ARG A 12 -8.38 -14.42 7.10
C ARG A 12 -8.82 -14.61 5.66
N LYS A 13 -10.04 -15.11 5.42
CA LYS A 13 -10.62 -15.15 4.08
C LYS A 13 -10.93 -13.76 3.51
N LYS A 14 -11.32 -12.81 4.37
CA LYS A 14 -11.76 -11.48 3.96
C LYS A 14 -10.65 -10.44 3.97
N ALA A 15 -9.65 -10.61 4.82
CA ALA A 15 -8.55 -9.67 4.99
C ALA A 15 -7.22 -10.37 4.78
N GLY A 16 -6.53 -10.00 3.72
CA GLY A 16 -5.18 -10.45 3.44
C GLY A 16 -4.14 -9.43 3.85
N MET A 17 -2.99 -9.90 4.30
CA MET A 17 -1.90 -9.04 4.79
C MET A 17 -0.61 -9.34 4.04
N VAL A 18 0.07 -8.28 3.64
CA VAL A 18 1.39 -8.31 3.02
C VAL A 18 2.38 -7.68 3.98
N PHE A 19 3.41 -8.45 4.33
CA PHE A 19 4.42 -8.04 5.31
C PHE A 19 5.54 -7.21 4.69
N GLN A 20 6.28 -6.52 5.55
CA GLN A 20 7.44 -5.70 5.20
C GLN A 20 8.50 -6.46 4.40
N ASN A 21 8.82 -7.69 4.81
CA ASN A 21 9.79 -8.54 4.13
C ASN A 21 9.07 -9.68 3.38
N PRO A 22 9.04 -9.65 2.03
CA PRO A 22 8.38 -10.68 1.24
C PRO A 22 9.03 -12.07 1.38
N ASP A 23 10.32 -12.17 1.68
CA ASP A 23 10.99 -13.45 1.89
C ASP A 23 10.42 -14.24 3.09
N ASN A 24 9.85 -13.54 4.07
CA ASN A 24 9.20 -14.17 5.23
C ASN A 24 7.78 -14.68 4.90
N GLN A 25 7.22 -14.27 3.77
CA GLN A 25 5.86 -14.62 3.35
C GLN A 25 5.84 -15.73 2.31
N MET A 26 6.89 -15.80 1.47
CA MET A 26 6.99 -16.81 0.41
C MET A 26 7.25 -18.20 0.99
N VAL A 27 6.44 -19.18 0.57
CA VAL A 27 6.48 -20.56 1.07
C VAL A 27 6.92 -21.56 0.01
N ALA A 28 6.78 -21.25 -1.29
CA ALA A 28 7.16 -22.13 -2.39
C ALA A 28 8.31 -21.54 -3.22
N THR A 29 9.01 -22.44 -3.93
CA THR A 29 10.13 -22.07 -4.79
C THR A 29 9.68 -21.46 -6.11
N ILE A 30 8.60 -21.96 -6.69
CA ILE A 30 8.01 -21.51 -7.95
C ILE A 30 6.89 -20.53 -7.65
N ILE A 31 6.81 -19.44 -8.42
CA ILE A 31 5.88 -18.34 -8.17
C ILE A 31 4.43 -18.78 -8.26
N GLU A 32 4.04 -19.59 -9.28
CA GLU A 32 2.66 -20.06 -9.39
C GLU A 32 2.23 -20.93 -8.22
N ASP A 33 3.14 -21.75 -7.69
CA ASP A 33 2.87 -22.62 -6.54
C ASP A 33 2.74 -21.78 -5.25
N ASP A 34 3.55 -20.72 -5.11
CA ASP A 34 3.49 -19.81 -3.98
C ASP A 34 2.18 -19.03 -3.93
N ILE A 35 1.71 -18.55 -5.08
CA ILE A 35 0.43 -17.84 -5.18
C ILE A 35 -0.77 -18.79 -4.98
N ALA A 36 -0.68 -20.04 -5.45
CA ALA A 36 -1.71 -21.06 -5.30
C ALA A 36 -1.89 -21.53 -3.85
N PHE A 37 -0.85 -21.42 -3.02
CA PHE A 37 -0.82 -21.92 -1.65
C PHE A 37 -1.98 -21.40 -0.77
N GLY A 38 -2.29 -20.11 -0.85
CA GLY A 38 -3.40 -19.51 -0.11
C GLY A 38 -4.76 -20.12 -0.49
N PRO A 39 -5.16 -20.06 -1.77
CA PRO A 39 -6.39 -20.68 -2.27
C PRO A 39 -6.52 -22.17 -1.98
N GLU A 40 -5.43 -22.95 -2.09
CA GLU A 40 -5.41 -24.37 -1.74
C GLU A 40 -5.78 -24.63 -0.28
N ASN A 41 -5.21 -23.82 0.63
CA ASN A 41 -5.46 -23.95 2.08
C ASN A 41 -6.91 -23.63 2.49
N ILE A 42 -7.61 -22.83 1.70
CA ILE A 42 -9.04 -22.51 1.95
C ILE A 42 -9.98 -23.41 1.15
N GLY A 43 -9.46 -24.45 0.45
CA GLY A 43 -10.24 -25.48 -0.22
C GLY A 43 -10.89 -25.05 -1.53
N ILE A 44 -10.25 -24.14 -2.28
CA ILE A 44 -10.72 -23.74 -3.62
C ILE A 44 -10.44 -24.86 -4.63
N GLU A 45 -11.36 -25.08 -5.54
CA GLU A 45 -11.23 -26.07 -6.61
C GLU A 45 -10.07 -25.70 -7.57
N ARG A 46 -9.37 -26.73 -8.07
CA ARG A 46 -8.14 -26.55 -8.86
C ARG A 46 -8.31 -25.63 -10.09
N GLU A 47 -9.42 -25.76 -10.80
CA GLU A 47 -9.68 -24.95 -12.00
C GLU A 47 -9.81 -23.45 -11.63
N ASP A 48 -10.44 -23.17 -10.50
CA ASP A 48 -10.60 -21.81 -9.99
C ASP A 48 -9.27 -21.25 -9.45
N ILE A 49 -8.44 -22.08 -8.83
CA ILE A 49 -7.08 -21.69 -8.42
C ILE A 49 -6.25 -21.22 -9.61
N ILE A 50 -6.27 -21.98 -10.73
CA ILE A 50 -5.51 -21.61 -11.93
C ILE A 50 -5.95 -20.22 -12.44
N ARG A 51 -7.26 -19.98 -12.53
CA ARG A 51 -7.82 -18.68 -12.93
C ARG A 51 -7.36 -17.56 -11.98
N ARG A 52 -7.49 -17.76 -10.67
CA ARG A 52 -7.11 -16.77 -9.64
C ARG A 52 -5.63 -16.43 -9.65
N VAL A 53 -4.76 -17.43 -9.88
CA VAL A 53 -3.31 -17.23 -10.04
C VAL A 53 -3.01 -16.37 -11.26
N ASP A 54 -3.68 -16.63 -12.40
CA ASP A 54 -3.49 -15.85 -13.62
C ASP A 54 -3.94 -14.39 -13.43
N GLU A 55 -5.15 -14.20 -12.89
CA GLU A 55 -5.69 -12.86 -12.60
C GLU A 55 -4.84 -12.07 -11.59
N ALA A 56 -4.35 -12.75 -10.54
CA ALA A 56 -3.49 -12.12 -9.55
C ALA A 56 -2.13 -11.69 -10.12
N LEU A 57 -1.50 -12.55 -10.94
CA LEU A 57 -0.25 -12.22 -11.62
C LEU A 57 -0.42 -11.06 -12.61
N GLU A 58 -1.52 -11.03 -13.35
CA GLU A 58 -1.84 -9.93 -14.26
C GLU A 58 -2.04 -8.61 -13.50
N ALA A 59 -2.77 -8.65 -12.38
CA ALA A 59 -3.05 -7.47 -11.57
C ALA A 59 -1.78 -6.76 -11.08
N VAL A 60 -0.71 -7.53 -10.79
CA VAL A 60 0.58 -7.01 -10.31
C VAL A 60 1.65 -6.93 -11.40
N GLY A 61 1.33 -7.23 -12.67
CA GLY A 61 2.27 -7.18 -13.80
C GLY A 61 3.39 -8.21 -13.73
N MET A 62 3.11 -9.43 -13.26
CA MET A 62 4.08 -10.50 -13.05
C MET A 62 3.78 -11.77 -13.86
N SER A 63 2.90 -11.74 -14.86
CA SER A 63 2.45 -12.91 -15.63
C SER A 63 3.61 -13.68 -16.29
N GLU A 64 4.61 -12.98 -16.84
CA GLU A 64 5.78 -13.60 -17.47
C GLU A 64 6.72 -14.31 -16.48
N PHE A 65 6.56 -14.06 -15.19
CA PHE A 65 7.37 -14.65 -14.13
C PHE A 65 6.75 -15.91 -13.52
N ARG A 66 5.55 -16.30 -13.94
CA ARG A 66 4.73 -17.39 -13.38
C ARG A 66 5.53 -18.62 -12.99
N ARG A 67 6.38 -19.13 -13.92
CA ARG A 67 7.18 -20.37 -13.76
C ARG A 67 8.61 -20.11 -13.28
N ARG A 68 8.93 -18.89 -12.89
CA ARG A 68 10.26 -18.55 -12.39
C ARG A 68 10.41 -18.89 -10.91
N THR A 69 11.66 -19.01 -10.51
CA THR A 69 12.04 -19.23 -9.12
C THR A 69 12.03 -17.91 -8.37
N ALA A 70 11.37 -17.86 -7.23
CA ALA A 70 11.25 -16.69 -6.37
C ALA A 70 12.60 -16.07 -5.94
N SER A 71 13.64 -16.91 -5.72
CA SER A 71 14.98 -16.46 -5.34
C SER A 71 15.71 -15.60 -6.39
N LYS A 72 15.23 -15.61 -7.66
CA LYS A 72 15.82 -14.82 -8.76
C LYS A 72 15.13 -13.47 -8.96
N LEU A 73 14.18 -13.12 -8.12
CA LEU A 73 13.43 -11.86 -8.20
C LEU A 73 14.13 -10.73 -7.43
N SER A 74 13.98 -9.49 -7.92
CA SER A 74 14.31 -8.29 -7.15
C SER A 74 13.36 -8.13 -5.96
N GLY A 75 13.71 -7.29 -4.98
CA GLY A 75 12.85 -7.02 -3.82
C GLY A 75 11.45 -6.51 -4.22
N GLY A 76 11.35 -5.59 -5.18
CA GLY A 76 10.07 -5.10 -5.69
C GLY A 76 9.26 -6.18 -6.42
N GLN A 77 9.92 -7.06 -7.18
CA GLN A 77 9.27 -8.20 -7.81
C GLN A 77 8.72 -9.20 -6.78
N LYS A 78 9.51 -9.51 -5.74
CA LYS A 78 9.06 -10.37 -4.63
C LYS A 78 7.86 -9.77 -3.91
N GLN A 79 7.87 -8.46 -3.68
CA GLN A 79 6.74 -7.78 -3.04
C GLN A 79 5.47 -7.85 -3.90
N ARG A 80 5.59 -7.69 -5.22
CA ARG A 80 4.46 -7.87 -6.14
C ARG A 80 3.92 -9.31 -6.12
N VAL A 81 4.79 -10.30 -6.06
CA VAL A 81 4.37 -11.71 -5.92
C VAL A 81 3.67 -11.94 -4.58
N ALA A 82 4.16 -11.38 -3.48
CA ALA A 82 3.50 -11.47 -2.18
C ALA A 82 2.09 -10.84 -2.21
N ILE A 83 1.92 -9.70 -2.89
CA ILE A 83 0.60 -9.10 -3.13
C ILE A 83 -0.27 -10.04 -3.97
N ALA A 84 0.26 -10.64 -5.04
CA ALA A 84 -0.49 -11.59 -5.88
C ALA A 84 -0.97 -12.80 -5.07
N GLY A 85 -0.14 -13.36 -4.18
CA GLY A 85 -0.53 -14.46 -3.29
C GLY A 85 -1.71 -14.12 -2.38
N VAL A 86 -1.77 -12.87 -1.92
CA VAL A 86 -2.92 -12.38 -1.15
C VAL A 86 -4.14 -12.18 -2.05
N LEU A 87 -3.97 -11.60 -3.25
CA LEU A 87 -5.07 -11.34 -4.19
C LEU A 87 -5.74 -12.61 -4.70
N ALA A 88 -5.00 -13.70 -4.88
CA ALA A 88 -5.54 -14.99 -5.29
C ALA A 88 -6.58 -15.56 -4.31
N MET A 89 -6.57 -15.08 -3.06
CA MET A 89 -7.62 -15.42 -2.08
C MET A 89 -8.89 -14.56 -2.24
N GLU A 90 -8.92 -13.59 -3.17
CA GLU A 90 -10.03 -12.64 -3.41
C GLU A 90 -10.48 -11.90 -2.13
N PRO A 91 -9.56 -11.24 -1.41
CA PRO A 91 -9.90 -10.58 -0.17
C PRO A 91 -10.73 -9.32 -0.40
N GLN A 92 -11.56 -8.96 0.59
CA GLN A 92 -12.26 -7.67 0.62
C GLN A 92 -11.36 -6.53 1.14
N ILE A 93 -10.35 -6.88 1.93
CA ILE A 93 -9.43 -5.94 2.57
C ILE A 93 -7.99 -6.42 2.30
N LEU A 94 -7.18 -5.53 1.75
CA LEU A 94 -5.72 -5.70 1.59
C LEU A 94 -5.01 -4.82 2.62
N ILE A 95 -4.21 -5.44 3.48
CA ILE A 95 -3.37 -4.75 4.46
C ILE A 95 -1.93 -4.80 3.98
N LEU A 96 -1.31 -3.64 3.81
CA LEU A 96 0.10 -3.47 3.46
C LEU A 96 0.84 -2.98 4.71
N ASP A 97 1.63 -3.85 5.33
CA ASP A 97 2.37 -3.54 6.56
C ASP A 97 3.82 -3.18 6.22
N GLU A 98 4.10 -1.87 6.13
CA GLU A 98 5.39 -1.31 5.71
C GLU A 98 5.97 -1.96 4.43
N SER A 99 5.10 -2.43 3.55
CA SER A 99 5.44 -3.27 2.41
C SER A 99 6.34 -2.61 1.35
N THR A 100 6.56 -1.30 1.47
CA THR A 100 7.41 -0.50 0.56
C THR A 100 8.73 -0.06 1.19
N SER A 101 8.92 -0.29 2.49
CA SER A 101 10.06 0.26 3.25
C SER A 101 11.44 -0.23 2.76
N MET A 102 11.50 -1.43 2.18
CA MET A 102 12.72 -2.04 1.66
C MET A 102 12.93 -1.80 0.15
N LEU A 103 12.08 -0.99 -0.49
CA LEU A 103 12.10 -0.76 -1.93
C LEU A 103 12.75 0.58 -2.29
N ASP A 104 13.34 0.61 -3.48
CA ASP A 104 13.76 1.85 -4.12
C ASP A 104 12.53 2.73 -4.48
N PRO A 105 12.73 4.01 -4.81
CA PRO A 105 11.61 4.91 -5.11
C PRO A 105 10.69 4.42 -6.24
N ASN A 106 11.25 3.77 -7.28
CA ASN A 106 10.47 3.24 -8.40
C ASN A 106 9.61 2.05 -7.96
N GLY A 107 10.21 1.09 -7.25
CA GLY A 107 9.50 -0.06 -6.69
C GLY A 107 8.40 0.34 -5.73
N ARG A 108 8.64 1.37 -4.90
CA ARG A 108 7.62 1.94 -4.02
C ARG A 108 6.44 2.50 -4.79
N LYS A 109 6.71 3.29 -5.83
CA LYS A 109 5.67 3.85 -6.70
C LYS A 109 4.84 2.75 -7.36
N GLU A 110 5.48 1.72 -7.91
CA GLU A 110 4.80 0.58 -8.53
C GLU A 110 3.82 -0.11 -7.55
N ILE A 111 4.24 -0.35 -6.30
CA ILE A 111 3.37 -0.96 -5.28
C ILE A 111 2.19 -0.03 -4.94
N MET A 112 2.42 1.27 -4.79
CA MET A 112 1.35 2.22 -4.49
C MET A 112 0.37 2.36 -5.67
N ASP A 113 0.84 2.33 -6.92
CA ASP A 113 -0.01 2.33 -8.12
C ASP A 113 -0.89 1.07 -8.17
N ILE A 114 -0.34 -0.10 -7.83
CA ILE A 114 -1.11 -1.36 -7.68
C ILE A 114 -2.18 -1.19 -6.59
N ALA A 115 -1.82 -0.69 -5.41
CA ALA A 115 -2.73 -0.49 -4.30
C ALA A 115 -3.91 0.44 -4.68
N LEU A 116 -3.62 1.56 -5.35
CA LEU A 116 -4.64 2.49 -5.84
C LEU A 116 -5.55 1.86 -6.91
N LYS A 117 -4.99 1.05 -7.83
CA LYS A 117 -5.77 0.32 -8.84
C LYS A 117 -6.73 -0.66 -8.17
N LEU A 118 -6.25 -1.44 -7.21
CA LEU A 118 -7.07 -2.39 -6.45
C LEU A 118 -8.19 -1.70 -5.65
N ASN A 119 -7.88 -0.56 -5.05
CA ASN A 119 -8.87 0.23 -4.33
C ASN A 119 -9.98 0.74 -5.28
N LYS A 120 -9.64 1.21 -6.49
CA LYS A 120 -10.62 1.59 -7.51
C LYS A 120 -11.49 0.40 -7.98
N GLN A 121 -11.01 -0.82 -7.86
CA GLN A 121 -11.75 -2.05 -8.15
C GLN A 121 -12.65 -2.52 -6.99
N GLY A 122 -12.66 -1.79 -5.86
CA GLY A 122 -13.55 -2.06 -4.73
C GLY A 122 -12.88 -2.78 -3.55
N ILE A 123 -11.58 -3.09 -3.61
CA ILE A 123 -10.85 -3.65 -2.47
C ILE A 123 -10.53 -2.52 -1.50
N THR A 124 -10.85 -2.70 -0.22
CA THR A 124 -10.41 -1.78 0.83
C THR A 124 -8.92 -1.96 1.07
N VAL A 125 -8.12 -0.90 0.86
CA VAL A 125 -6.67 -0.95 1.12
C VAL A 125 -6.35 -0.22 2.42
N ILE A 126 -5.67 -0.90 3.34
CA ILE A 126 -5.11 -0.33 4.57
C ILE A 126 -3.59 -0.35 4.43
N ASN A 127 -2.98 0.83 4.28
CA ASN A 127 -1.52 0.96 4.20
C ASN A 127 -0.97 1.44 5.54
N ILE A 128 -0.17 0.60 6.20
CA ILE A 128 0.56 0.95 7.43
C ILE A 128 1.94 1.43 6.98
N THR A 129 2.24 2.68 7.23
CA THR A 129 3.48 3.31 6.76
C THR A 129 3.91 4.45 7.67
N HIS A 130 5.20 4.72 7.70
CA HIS A 130 5.78 5.94 8.24
C HIS A 130 6.17 6.94 7.11
N ASN A 131 5.92 6.59 5.84
CA ASN A 131 6.17 7.45 4.70
C ASN A 131 4.96 8.35 4.44
N MET A 132 5.13 9.66 4.63
CA MET A 132 4.04 10.61 4.47
C MET A 132 3.64 10.87 3.02
N GLU A 133 4.49 10.55 2.04
CA GLU A 133 4.11 10.58 0.62
C GLU A 133 3.04 9.52 0.31
N GLU A 134 3.15 8.34 0.93
CA GLU A 134 2.14 7.29 0.83
C GLU A 134 0.85 7.67 1.57
N ALA A 135 0.96 8.32 2.73
CA ALA A 135 -0.20 8.84 3.45
C ALA A 135 -0.92 9.95 2.68
N ALA A 136 -0.18 10.75 1.89
CA ALA A 136 -0.74 11.86 1.12
C ALA A 136 -1.72 11.44 0.03
N ILE A 137 -1.58 10.22 -0.51
CA ILE A 137 -2.45 9.71 -1.58
C ILE A 137 -3.65 8.91 -1.06
N ALA A 138 -3.75 8.71 0.26
CA ALA A 138 -4.87 8.00 0.87
C ALA A 138 -6.13 8.88 0.93
N SER A 139 -7.30 8.25 0.99
CA SER A 139 -8.57 8.97 1.23
C SER A 139 -8.75 9.37 2.70
N ARG A 140 -8.14 8.64 3.63
CA ARG A 140 -8.20 8.85 5.09
C ARG A 140 -6.89 8.46 5.73
N VAL A 141 -6.43 9.24 6.68
CA VAL A 141 -5.21 9.01 7.45
C VAL A 141 -5.57 8.90 8.93
N ILE A 142 -5.09 7.84 9.57
CA ILE A 142 -5.20 7.62 11.01
C ILE A 142 -3.79 7.61 11.57
N VAL A 143 -3.48 8.55 12.46
CA VAL A 143 -2.19 8.62 13.14
C VAL A 143 -2.30 7.98 14.50
N LEU A 144 -1.46 6.97 14.74
CA LEU A 144 -1.38 6.27 16.02
C LEU A 144 -0.20 6.78 16.85
N ARG A 145 -0.43 7.03 18.14
CA ARG A 145 0.61 7.38 19.11
C ARG A 145 0.37 6.64 20.41
N LYS A 146 1.38 5.90 20.87
CA LYS A 146 1.31 5.13 22.13
C LYS A 146 0.05 4.25 22.24
N GLY A 147 -0.31 3.57 21.13
CA GLY A 147 -1.47 2.66 21.07
C GLY A 147 -2.84 3.34 21.06
N ARG A 148 -2.89 4.66 20.82
CA ARG A 148 -4.16 5.43 20.71
C ARG A 148 -4.20 6.22 19.42
N ILE A 149 -5.40 6.48 18.91
CA ILE A 149 -5.62 7.37 17.79
C ILE A 149 -5.31 8.79 18.26
N ALA A 150 -4.31 9.42 17.65
CA ALA A 150 -3.93 10.80 17.90
C ALA A 150 -4.62 11.75 16.90
N MET A 151 -4.75 11.34 15.64
CA MET A 151 -5.44 12.10 14.59
C MET A 151 -6.17 11.14 13.66
N ASP A 152 -7.27 11.63 13.08
CA ASP A 152 -8.11 10.89 12.12
C ASP A 152 -8.76 11.92 11.19
N GLY A 153 -8.52 11.83 9.89
CA GLY A 153 -9.05 12.78 8.91
C GLY A 153 -8.49 12.54 7.52
N THR A 154 -8.75 13.47 6.61
CA THR A 154 -8.13 13.50 5.29
C THR A 154 -6.64 13.85 5.41
N PRO A 155 -5.79 13.51 4.41
CA PRO A 155 -4.39 13.93 4.41
C PRO A 155 -4.22 15.44 4.63
N LYS A 156 -5.05 16.27 3.99
CA LYS A 156 -4.98 17.74 4.14
C LYS A 156 -5.27 18.20 5.56
N GLU A 157 -6.28 17.62 6.21
CA GLU A 157 -6.62 17.94 7.61
C GLU A 157 -5.51 17.52 8.57
N VAL A 158 -4.98 16.29 8.41
CA VAL A 158 -3.92 15.75 9.24
C VAL A 158 -2.62 16.58 9.08
N PHE A 159 -2.25 16.91 7.85
CA PHE A 159 -1.05 17.71 7.59
C PHE A 159 -1.20 19.18 7.98
N ALA A 160 -2.43 19.72 8.00
CA ALA A 160 -2.70 21.06 8.50
C ALA A 160 -2.58 21.18 10.03
N SER A 161 -2.78 20.08 10.75
CA SER A 161 -2.95 20.07 12.22
C SER A 161 -1.76 20.62 13.02
N GLY A 162 -0.55 20.61 12.45
CA GLY A 162 0.69 20.97 13.14
C GLY A 162 1.12 19.98 14.24
N GLN A 163 0.44 18.84 14.39
CA GLN A 163 0.69 17.89 15.47
C GLN A 163 1.52 16.66 15.04
N LEU A 164 1.86 16.54 13.75
CA LEU A 164 2.62 15.39 13.22
C LEU A 164 3.99 15.25 13.89
N GLU A 165 4.72 16.36 14.06
CA GLU A 165 6.04 16.36 14.69
C GLU A 165 6.00 15.85 16.13
N ALA A 166 4.93 16.19 16.86
CA ALA A 166 4.71 15.66 18.22
C ALA A 166 4.47 14.14 18.22
N CYS A 167 4.08 13.57 17.08
CA CYS A 167 3.93 12.13 16.89
C CYS A 167 5.21 11.46 16.33
N GLY A 168 6.29 12.23 16.10
CA GLY A 168 7.53 11.72 15.51
C GLY A 168 7.49 11.56 13.99
N LEU A 169 6.53 12.20 13.33
CA LEU A 169 6.35 12.16 11.88
C LEU A 169 6.71 13.52 11.26
N THR A 170 7.18 13.51 10.01
CA THR A 170 7.49 14.71 9.23
C THR A 170 6.46 14.90 8.13
N LEU A 171 6.23 16.14 7.69
CA LEU A 171 5.38 16.40 6.53
C LEU A 171 6.00 15.86 5.23
N PRO A 172 5.19 15.53 4.21
CA PRO A 172 5.70 15.24 2.87
C PRO A 172 6.60 16.38 2.34
N PRO A 173 7.66 16.09 1.55
CA PRO A 173 8.55 17.12 1.01
C PRO A 173 7.83 18.22 0.25
N VAL A 174 6.81 17.87 -0.54
CA VAL A 174 5.99 18.86 -1.28
C VAL A 174 5.23 19.80 -0.35
N THR A 175 4.73 19.29 0.79
CA THR A 175 4.05 20.10 1.80
C THR A 175 5.02 21.01 2.55
N GLN A 176 6.23 20.52 2.85
CA GLN A 176 7.27 21.35 3.47
C GLN A 176 7.70 22.48 2.54
N LEU A 177 7.94 22.15 1.25
CA LEU A 177 8.35 23.15 0.26
C LEU A 177 7.25 24.19 0.03
N SER A 178 5.97 23.80 -0.06
CA SER A 178 4.88 24.77 -0.21
C SER A 178 4.80 25.72 0.97
N ARG A 179 5.00 25.26 2.21
CA ARG A 179 5.06 26.12 3.40
C ARG A 179 6.22 27.12 3.33
N ALA A 180 7.41 26.65 2.96
CA ALA A 180 8.57 27.54 2.80
C ALA A 180 8.36 28.59 1.69
N LEU A 181 7.68 28.24 0.61
CA LEU A 181 7.30 29.18 -0.44
C LEU A 181 6.24 30.19 0.05
N MET A 182 5.30 29.78 0.90
CA MET A 182 4.33 30.72 1.51
C MET A 182 5.04 31.79 2.37
N ASP A 183 6.09 31.40 3.08
CA ASP A 183 6.89 32.36 3.90
C ASP A 183 7.58 33.43 3.04
N VAL A 184 7.80 33.22 1.75
CA VAL A 184 8.38 34.16 0.81
C VAL A 184 7.36 34.78 -0.16
N GLY A 185 6.06 34.64 0.14
CA GLY A 185 4.98 35.36 -0.53
C GLY A 185 4.25 34.59 -1.65
N PHE A 186 4.46 33.27 -1.77
CA PHE A 186 3.60 32.44 -2.65
C PHE A 186 2.29 32.13 -1.96
N GLU A 187 1.22 32.05 -2.73
CA GLU A 187 -0.11 31.68 -2.25
C GLU A 187 -0.53 30.31 -2.80
N PHE A 188 -1.03 29.44 -1.91
CA PHE A 188 -1.59 28.13 -2.24
C PHE A 188 -2.99 27.99 -1.66
N ASP A 189 -3.85 27.27 -2.36
CA ASP A 189 -5.23 26.99 -1.92
C ASP A 189 -5.25 25.87 -0.83
N GLY A 190 -4.69 26.19 0.35
CA GLY A 190 -4.61 25.27 1.48
C GLY A 190 -3.36 24.40 1.48
N VAL A 191 -3.45 23.21 2.10
CA VAL A 191 -2.31 22.29 2.24
C VAL A 191 -2.05 21.56 0.92
N VAL A 192 -0.82 21.71 0.42
CA VAL A 192 -0.34 21.02 -0.77
C VAL A 192 0.10 19.61 -0.39
N THR A 193 -0.45 18.60 -1.07
CA THR A 193 -0.19 17.18 -0.80
C THR A 193 0.41 16.42 -1.98
N SER A 194 0.46 17.04 -3.16
CA SER A 194 1.00 16.45 -4.38
C SER A 194 1.93 17.40 -5.13
N GLU A 195 2.84 16.83 -5.93
CA GLU A 195 3.70 17.61 -6.83
C GLU A 195 2.89 18.43 -7.84
N GLN A 196 1.79 17.88 -8.33
CA GLN A 196 0.92 18.58 -9.27
C GLN A 196 0.32 19.84 -8.64
N GLU A 197 -0.24 19.74 -7.41
CA GLU A 197 -0.76 20.90 -6.68
C GLU A 197 0.32 21.97 -6.45
N LEU A 198 1.56 21.53 -6.15
CA LEU A 198 2.69 22.46 -5.96
C LEU A 198 3.02 23.20 -7.24
N VAL A 199 3.18 22.51 -8.36
CA VAL A 199 3.49 23.09 -9.67
C VAL A 199 2.39 24.05 -10.11
N GLU A 200 1.12 23.65 -9.99
CA GLU A 200 -0.02 24.49 -10.34
C GLU A 200 -0.03 25.79 -9.51
N GLY A 201 0.25 25.71 -8.20
CA GLY A 201 0.33 26.87 -7.32
C GLY A 201 1.46 27.82 -7.73
N ILE A 202 2.66 27.31 -7.98
CA ILE A 202 3.80 28.10 -8.43
C ILE A 202 3.51 28.80 -9.78
N CYS A 203 2.95 28.06 -10.75
CA CYS A 203 2.62 28.60 -12.07
C CYS A 203 1.56 29.70 -12.03
N ARG A 204 0.68 29.74 -11.04
CA ARG A 204 -0.31 30.83 -10.89
C ARG A 204 0.32 32.17 -10.48
N VAL A 205 1.37 32.11 -9.66
CA VAL A 205 2.06 33.30 -9.15
C VAL A 205 3.03 33.87 -10.18
N LEU A 206 3.56 33.05 -11.08
CA LEU A 206 4.52 33.48 -12.11
C LEU A 206 3.86 33.99 -13.40
N LYS A 207 2.53 33.98 -13.48
CA LYS A 207 1.74 34.60 -14.59
C LYS A 207 1.30 35.99 -14.23
#